data_69ee961f1b338218638a042b6f02e346
#
_entry.id   69ee961f1b338218638a042b6f02e346
#
_cell.length_a   1.000
_cell.length_b   1.000
_cell.length_c   1.000
_cell.angle_alpha   90.00
_cell.angle_beta   90.00
_cell.angle_gamma   90.00
#
_symmetry.space_group_name_H-M   'P 1'
#
loop_
_entity.id
_entity.type
_entity.pdbx_description
1 polymer ?
#
loop_
_entity_poly.entity_id
_entity_poly.type
_entity_poly.pdbx_seq_one_letter_code
_entity_poly.pdbx_strand_id
1 'polypeptide(L)'
;MFDPRLRFIVVPDKGLDADFVFRLDTATGKLVAAETASVLSRPGAGPRHAAFHPTAPYAYVINELDSTITTFRYDPERGGLTPLQVITTLPPAFTGNSTTSEIAVSSSGRFVYGSNRGHDSLAIFAIDGATGVLSTVGWESTQGKTPRFFAIEPSGTFLYAANQDSDTIVTFRVDQATGKLVPTGQVVKAGSPCTIVFR
;
A
#
# COMPACT_ATOMS: atom_id res chain seq x y z
N MET A 1 6.76 -4.28 -7.01
CA MET A 1 5.40 -4.78 -7.30
C MET A 1 5.20 -4.87 -8.81
N PHE A 2 4.72 -6.01 -9.31
CA PHE A 2 4.35 -6.13 -10.73
C PHE A 2 3.07 -5.35 -11.04
N ASP A 3 3.01 -4.80 -12.25
CA ASP A 3 1.77 -4.25 -12.80
C ASP A 3 0.75 -5.38 -13.10
N PRO A 4 -0.57 -5.08 -13.23
CA PRO A 4 -1.60 -6.11 -13.46
C PRO A 4 -1.40 -6.95 -14.75
N ARG A 5 -0.61 -6.47 -15.72
CA ARG A 5 -0.29 -7.19 -16.96
C ARG A 5 1.03 -7.97 -16.88
N LEU A 6 1.73 -7.93 -15.74
CA LEU A 6 3.04 -8.57 -15.51
C LEU A 6 4.14 -8.12 -16.51
N ARG A 7 4.02 -6.91 -17.05
CA ARG A 7 4.98 -6.35 -18.03
C ARG A 7 6.03 -5.47 -17.36
N PHE A 8 5.63 -4.74 -16.33
CA PHE A 8 6.48 -3.79 -15.62
C PHE A 8 6.51 -4.07 -14.13
N ILE A 9 7.60 -3.67 -13.51
CA ILE A 9 7.83 -3.76 -12.07
C ILE A 9 8.12 -2.37 -11.56
N VAL A 10 7.34 -1.89 -10.60
CA VAL A 10 7.64 -0.69 -9.83
C VAL A 10 8.42 -1.09 -8.59
N VAL A 11 9.56 -0.45 -8.39
CA VAL A 11 10.51 -0.64 -7.29
C VAL A 11 10.69 0.68 -6.56
N PRO A 12 9.92 0.91 -5.47
CA PRO A 12 10.16 2.06 -4.61
C PRO A 12 11.51 1.94 -3.91
N ASP A 13 12.31 3.00 -3.95
CA ASP A 13 13.62 3.08 -3.30
C ASP A 13 13.61 4.14 -2.20
N LYS A 14 13.59 3.67 -0.96
CA LYS A 14 13.55 4.52 0.23
C LYS A 14 14.81 5.39 0.37
N GLY A 15 15.96 4.87 -0.05
CA GLY A 15 17.24 5.55 0.12
C GLY A 15 17.48 6.67 -0.88
N LEU A 16 16.88 6.56 -2.06
CA LEU A 16 17.04 7.52 -3.16
C LEU A 16 15.82 8.44 -3.32
N ASP A 17 14.78 8.29 -2.51
CA ASP A 17 13.51 9.01 -2.66
C ASP A 17 12.96 8.91 -4.10
N ALA A 18 12.97 7.71 -4.67
CA ALA A 18 12.59 7.49 -6.06
C ALA A 18 11.81 6.20 -6.26
N ASP A 19 10.92 6.19 -7.24
CA ASP A 19 10.22 5.02 -7.72
C ASP A 19 10.79 4.61 -9.08
N PHE A 20 11.51 3.48 -9.13
CA PHE A 20 12.07 2.94 -10.36
C PHE A 20 11.09 2.04 -11.08
N VAL A 21 11.12 2.06 -12.41
CA VAL A 21 10.28 1.20 -13.23
C VAL A 21 11.16 0.36 -14.16
N PHE A 22 10.95 -0.94 -14.12
CA PHE A 22 11.65 -1.91 -14.95
C PHE A 22 10.65 -2.74 -15.76
N ARG A 23 11.07 -3.15 -16.96
CA ARG A 23 10.41 -4.18 -17.76
C ARG A 23 11.12 -5.51 -17.53
N LEU A 24 10.36 -6.58 -17.33
CA LEU A 24 10.92 -7.92 -17.30
C LEU A 24 11.13 -8.43 -18.75
N ASP A 25 12.37 -8.71 -19.09
CA ASP A 25 12.70 -9.48 -20.30
C ASP A 25 12.52 -10.97 -19.96
N THR A 26 11.42 -11.54 -20.43
CA THR A 26 11.06 -12.94 -20.15
C THR A 26 11.96 -13.95 -20.83
N ALA A 27 12.67 -13.55 -21.90
CA ALA A 27 13.60 -14.44 -22.61
C ALA A 27 14.91 -14.63 -21.83
N THR A 28 15.36 -13.58 -21.13
CA THR A 28 16.65 -13.60 -20.41
C THR A 28 16.49 -13.57 -18.88
N GLY A 29 15.28 -13.31 -18.37
CA GLY A 29 15.00 -13.11 -16.95
C GLY A 29 15.57 -11.81 -16.38
N LYS A 30 16.04 -10.89 -17.21
CA LYS A 30 16.65 -9.62 -16.77
C LYS A 30 15.63 -8.51 -16.62
N LEU A 31 15.90 -7.63 -15.67
CA LEU A 31 15.20 -6.36 -15.55
C LEU A 31 15.87 -5.31 -16.42
N VAL A 32 15.10 -4.69 -17.30
CA VAL A 32 15.52 -3.61 -18.19
C VAL A 32 14.79 -2.35 -17.79
N ALA A 33 15.48 -1.23 -17.65
CA ALA A 33 14.84 0.05 -17.32
C ALA A 33 13.72 0.37 -18.32
N ALA A 34 12.59 0.86 -17.83
CA ALA A 34 11.50 1.35 -18.68
C ALA A 34 11.89 2.64 -19.40
N GLU A 35 11.08 3.10 -20.34
CA GLU A 35 11.32 4.36 -21.07
C GLU A 35 11.38 5.55 -20.08
N THR A 36 10.46 5.61 -19.13
CA THR A 36 10.55 6.50 -17.95
C THR A 36 11.06 5.67 -16.79
N ALA A 37 12.39 5.62 -16.63
CA ALA A 37 13.07 4.71 -15.73
C ALA A 37 12.82 5.00 -14.24
N SER A 38 12.49 6.23 -13.87
CA SER A 38 12.23 6.63 -12.50
C SER A 38 11.41 7.91 -12.37
N VAL A 39 10.74 8.05 -11.22
CA VAL A 39 10.08 9.28 -10.78
C VAL A 39 10.59 9.62 -9.38
N LEU A 40 10.99 10.87 -9.17
CA LEU A 40 11.43 11.33 -7.87
C LEU A 40 10.22 11.61 -6.97
N SER A 41 10.30 11.15 -5.74
CA SER A 41 9.44 11.53 -4.64
C SER A 41 9.94 12.83 -3.98
N ARG A 42 9.19 13.36 -3.02
CA ARG A 42 9.67 14.48 -2.21
C ARG A 42 10.89 14.04 -1.39
N PRO A 43 11.90 14.93 -1.21
CA PRO A 43 13.04 14.61 -0.35
C PRO A 43 12.58 14.18 1.07
N GLY A 44 13.07 13.05 1.55
CA GLY A 44 12.73 12.48 2.84
C GLY A 44 11.40 11.73 2.88
N ALA A 45 10.73 11.50 1.76
CA ALA A 45 9.48 10.71 1.71
C ALA A 45 9.73 9.23 1.99
N GLY A 46 10.78 8.66 1.44
CA GLY A 46 11.13 7.26 1.62
C GLY A 46 10.11 6.29 1.06
N PRO A 47 9.89 6.25 -0.26
CA PRO A 47 8.96 5.32 -0.90
C PRO A 47 9.34 3.87 -0.57
N ARG A 48 8.34 3.03 -0.26
CA ARG A 48 8.57 1.71 0.31
C ARG A 48 7.89 0.57 -0.45
N HIS A 49 6.57 0.61 -0.55
CA HIS A 49 5.76 -0.38 -1.25
C HIS A 49 4.83 0.29 -2.25
N ALA A 50 4.47 -0.45 -3.29
CA ALA A 50 3.55 0.00 -4.32
C ALA A 50 2.37 -0.98 -4.44
N ALA A 51 1.20 -0.45 -4.81
CA ALA A 51 0.02 -1.22 -5.17
C ALA A 51 -0.60 -0.65 -6.44
N PHE A 52 -1.05 -1.51 -7.34
CA PHE A 52 -1.76 -1.09 -8.54
C PHE A 52 -3.27 -1.20 -8.35
N HIS A 53 -4.00 -0.31 -8.99
CA HIS A 53 -5.43 -0.48 -9.15
C HIS A 53 -5.68 -1.71 -10.05
N PRO A 54 -6.62 -2.62 -9.71
CA PRO A 54 -6.78 -3.89 -10.41
C PRO A 54 -7.19 -3.74 -11.88
N THR A 55 -7.89 -2.67 -12.25
CA THR A 55 -8.46 -2.51 -13.60
C THR A 55 -8.23 -1.13 -14.23
N ALA A 56 -8.00 -0.08 -13.43
CA ALA A 56 -7.79 1.28 -13.91
C ALA A 56 -6.30 1.65 -13.93
N PRO A 57 -5.87 2.64 -14.73
CA PRO A 57 -4.46 2.99 -14.92
C PRO A 57 -3.95 3.87 -13.77
N TYR A 58 -3.98 3.36 -12.55
CA TYR A 58 -3.48 4.04 -11.36
C TYR A 58 -2.56 3.13 -10.55
N ALA A 59 -1.56 3.74 -9.93
CA ALA A 59 -0.67 3.12 -8.96
C ALA A 59 -0.56 3.98 -7.71
N TYR A 60 -0.31 3.35 -6.58
CA TYR A 60 -0.20 3.99 -5.27
C TYR A 60 1.09 3.54 -4.61
N VAL A 61 1.90 4.48 -4.16
CA VAL A 61 3.14 4.20 -3.43
C VAL A 61 3.01 4.75 -2.02
N ILE A 62 3.25 3.90 -1.03
CA ILE A 62 3.30 4.31 0.37
C ILE A 62 4.72 4.73 0.72
N ASN A 63 4.86 5.90 1.34
CA ASN A 63 6.12 6.53 1.71
C ASN A 63 6.36 6.34 3.21
N GLU A 64 7.44 5.62 3.55
CA GLU A 64 7.71 5.20 4.93
C GLU A 64 8.00 6.37 5.85
N LEU A 65 8.84 7.31 5.43
CA LEU A 65 9.45 8.28 6.33
C LEU A 65 8.57 9.48 6.62
N ASP A 66 7.72 9.90 5.68
CA ASP A 66 6.83 11.05 5.83
C ASP A 66 5.35 10.66 6.03
N SER A 67 5.05 9.36 6.16
CA SER A 67 3.71 8.82 6.42
C SER A 67 2.67 9.33 5.42
N THR A 68 2.97 9.16 4.12
CA THR A 68 2.07 9.56 3.04
C THR A 68 1.86 8.45 2.01
N ILE A 69 0.87 8.65 1.13
CA ILE A 69 0.69 7.88 -0.10
C ILE A 69 0.78 8.84 -1.28
N THR A 70 1.59 8.48 -2.27
CA THR A 70 1.60 9.13 -3.57
C THR A 70 0.72 8.36 -4.55
N THR A 71 -0.25 9.03 -5.16
CA THR A 71 -1.06 8.50 -6.25
C THR A 71 -0.43 8.84 -7.57
N PHE A 72 -0.34 7.87 -8.46
CA PHE A 72 0.18 8.05 -9.83
C PHE A 72 -0.87 7.65 -10.87
N ARG A 73 -0.92 8.40 -11.97
CA ARG A 73 -1.39 7.86 -13.24
C ARG A 73 -0.31 6.94 -13.78
N TYR A 74 -0.72 5.73 -14.15
CA TYR A 74 0.16 4.70 -14.70
C TYR A 74 -0.07 4.52 -16.20
N ASP A 75 1.00 4.54 -17.00
CA ASP A 75 0.96 4.18 -18.42
C ASP A 75 1.29 2.68 -18.59
N PRO A 76 0.30 1.83 -18.88
CA PRO A 76 0.54 0.39 -19.00
C PRO A 76 1.28 -0.01 -20.28
N GLU A 77 1.47 0.88 -21.24
CA GLU A 77 2.21 0.59 -22.47
C GLU A 77 3.70 0.92 -22.35
N ARG A 78 4.04 1.98 -21.58
CA ARG A 78 5.41 2.46 -21.42
C ARG A 78 5.98 2.25 -20.02
N GLY A 79 5.14 1.88 -19.04
CA GLY A 79 5.52 1.76 -17.63
C GLY A 79 5.68 3.11 -16.93
N GLY A 80 5.21 4.21 -17.54
CA GLY A 80 5.37 5.57 -16.99
C GLY A 80 4.51 5.82 -15.75
N LEU A 81 5.05 6.55 -14.78
CA LEU A 81 4.36 7.04 -13.59
C LEU A 81 4.29 8.57 -13.62
N THR A 82 3.07 9.13 -13.53
CA THR A 82 2.86 10.59 -13.43
C THR A 82 2.18 10.89 -12.10
N PRO A 83 2.79 11.67 -11.19
CA PRO A 83 2.21 11.94 -9.88
C PRO A 83 0.94 12.79 -10.00
N LEU A 84 -0.09 12.43 -9.23
CA LEU A 84 -1.39 13.12 -9.19
C LEU A 84 -1.66 13.76 -7.84
N GLN A 85 -1.33 13.06 -6.74
CA GLN A 85 -1.65 13.47 -5.38
C GLN A 85 -0.63 12.92 -4.40
N VAL A 86 -0.41 13.65 -3.30
CA VAL A 86 0.20 13.13 -2.07
C VAL A 86 -0.79 13.37 -0.93
N ILE A 87 -1.10 12.32 -0.16
CA ILE A 87 -2.04 12.38 0.97
C ILE A 87 -1.43 11.74 2.22
N THR A 88 -1.64 12.36 3.39
CA THR A 88 -1.16 11.77 4.66
C THR A 88 -1.94 10.53 5.05
N THR A 89 -1.26 9.56 5.66
CA THR A 89 -1.86 8.36 6.25
C THR A 89 -2.25 8.55 7.71
N LEU A 90 -1.92 9.71 8.30
CA LEU A 90 -2.13 9.97 9.72
C LEU A 90 -3.36 10.87 9.97
N PRO A 91 -4.07 10.68 11.09
CA PRO A 91 -5.11 11.61 11.48
C PRO A 91 -4.54 13.01 11.75
N PRO A 92 -5.27 14.09 11.42
CA PRO A 92 -4.79 15.47 11.65
C PRO A 92 -4.41 15.79 13.10
N ALA A 93 -5.02 15.11 14.07
CA ALA A 93 -4.75 15.31 15.49
C ALA A 93 -3.57 14.50 16.03
N PHE A 94 -2.98 13.59 15.22
CA PHE A 94 -1.85 12.78 15.65
C PHE A 94 -0.55 13.59 15.65
N THR A 95 0.15 13.60 16.78
CA THR A 95 1.40 14.37 16.97
C THR A 95 2.61 13.48 17.32
N GLY A 96 2.42 12.16 17.36
CA GLY A 96 3.48 11.19 17.66
C GLY A 96 4.38 10.89 16.47
N ASN A 97 5.39 10.07 16.70
CA ASN A 97 6.21 9.50 15.62
C ASN A 97 5.48 8.33 14.98
N SER A 98 5.45 8.31 13.67
CA SER A 98 4.89 7.19 12.89
C SER A 98 5.63 7.04 11.59
N THR A 99 5.72 5.80 11.10
CA THR A 99 6.20 5.47 9.77
C THR A 99 5.24 4.51 9.12
N THR A 100 5.07 4.59 7.82
CA THR A 100 4.20 3.63 7.12
C THR A 100 4.91 2.31 6.83
N SER A 101 4.15 1.29 6.43
CA SER A 101 4.72 0.01 6.05
C SER A 101 4.08 -0.58 4.81
N GLU A 102 2.91 -1.17 4.90
CA GLU A 102 2.26 -1.90 3.80
C GLU A 102 1.17 -1.07 3.16
N ILE A 103 0.91 -1.34 1.88
CA ILE A 103 -0.19 -0.76 1.11
C ILE A 103 -0.88 -1.85 0.28
N ALA A 104 -2.19 -1.82 0.23
CA ALA A 104 -2.98 -2.68 -0.64
C ALA A 104 -4.19 -1.94 -1.21
N VAL A 105 -4.55 -2.27 -2.45
CA VAL A 105 -5.82 -1.89 -3.07
C VAL A 105 -6.81 -3.03 -2.91
N SER A 106 -8.05 -2.74 -2.54
CA SER A 106 -9.11 -3.75 -2.51
C SER A 106 -9.33 -4.38 -3.89
N SER A 107 -9.73 -5.65 -3.95
CA SER A 107 -10.02 -6.35 -5.21
C SER A 107 -11.10 -5.64 -6.05
N SER A 108 -11.99 -4.90 -5.41
CA SER A 108 -13.00 -4.07 -6.08
C SER A 108 -12.44 -2.80 -6.73
N GLY A 109 -11.19 -2.42 -6.45
CA GLY A 109 -10.61 -1.14 -6.89
C GLY A 109 -11.21 0.09 -6.22
N ARG A 110 -12.01 -0.06 -5.15
CA ARG A 110 -12.71 1.06 -4.53
C ARG A 110 -11.98 1.68 -3.34
N PHE A 111 -11.06 0.93 -2.72
CA PHE A 111 -10.39 1.35 -1.49
C PHE A 111 -8.91 1.06 -1.51
N VAL A 112 -8.13 1.94 -0.87
CA VAL A 112 -6.71 1.74 -0.53
C VAL A 112 -6.60 1.66 0.98
N TYR A 113 -5.76 0.74 1.45
CA TYR A 113 -5.38 0.60 2.85
C TYR A 113 -3.87 0.83 2.99
N GLY A 114 -3.45 1.52 4.05
CA GLY A 114 -2.06 1.73 4.38
C GLY A 114 -1.80 1.55 5.87
N SER A 115 -0.75 0.81 6.26
CA SER A 115 -0.43 0.59 7.68
C SER A 115 0.53 1.65 8.23
N ASN A 116 0.25 2.10 9.46
CA ASN A 116 1.02 3.07 10.24
C ASN A 116 1.65 2.40 11.46
N ARG A 117 2.98 2.34 11.52
CA ARG A 117 3.75 1.86 12.68
C ARG A 117 4.04 3.05 13.60
N GLY A 118 3.57 3.01 14.83
CA GLY A 118 3.62 4.10 15.80
C GLY A 118 2.24 4.70 16.10
N HIS A 119 1.43 5.03 15.09
CA HIS A 119 -0.01 5.22 15.25
C HIS A 119 -0.77 3.90 15.39
N ASP A 120 -0.15 2.80 14.96
CA ASP A 120 -0.64 1.42 15.08
C ASP A 120 -2.05 1.22 14.52
N SER A 121 -2.25 1.72 13.31
CA SER A 121 -3.52 1.70 12.59
C SER A 121 -3.38 1.31 11.13
N LEU A 122 -4.53 1.01 10.53
CA LEU A 122 -4.74 0.99 9.09
C LEU A 122 -5.47 2.27 8.68
N ALA A 123 -4.84 3.09 7.86
CA ALA A 123 -5.49 4.21 7.17
C ALA A 123 -6.32 3.66 6.01
N ILE A 124 -7.52 4.18 5.82
CA ILE A 124 -8.51 3.74 4.85
C ILE A 124 -8.86 4.90 3.94
N PHE A 125 -8.75 4.69 2.63
CA PHE A 125 -9.06 5.70 1.61
C PHE A 125 -10.03 5.14 0.58
N ALA A 126 -10.96 5.98 0.14
CA ALA A 126 -11.77 5.71 -1.04
C ALA A 126 -11.06 6.22 -2.30
N ILE A 127 -11.13 5.45 -3.37
CA ILE A 127 -10.60 5.80 -4.69
C ILE A 127 -11.70 6.47 -5.51
N ASP A 128 -11.46 7.66 -6.04
CA ASP A 128 -12.29 8.23 -7.09
C ASP A 128 -12.05 7.47 -8.39
N GLY A 129 -13.05 6.77 -8.89
CA GLY A 129 -12.91 5.87 -10.06
C GLY A 129 -12.56 6.59 -11.37
N ALA A 130 -12.83 7.89 -11.49
CA ALA A 130 -12.53 8.66 -12.70
C ALA A 130 -11.10 9.23 -12.69
N THR A 131 -10.61 9.61 -11.53
CA THR A 131 -9.34 10.34 -11.38
C THR A 131 -8.23 9.54 -10.67
N GLY A 132 -8.59 8.46 -9.95
CA GLY A 132 -7.68 7.67 -9.12
C GLY A 132 -7.31 8.35 -7.80
N VAL A 133 -7.77 9.57 -7.56
CA VAL A 133 -7.44 10.38 -6.37
C VAL A 133 -8.06 9.76 -5.12
N LEU A 134 -7.33 9.82 -4.01
CA LEU A 134 -7.72 9.27 -2.73
C LEU A 134 -8.45 10.31 -1.86
N SER A 135 -9.51 9.86 -1.19
CA SER A 135 -10.17 10.60 -0.10
C SER A 135 -10.18 9.76 1.18
N THR A 136 -9.92 10.39 2.32
CA THR A 136 -9.84 9.70 3.60
C THR A 136 -11.22 9.21 4.04
N VAL A 137 -11.32 7.91 4.34
CA VAL A 137 -12.50 7.29 4.96
C VAL A 137 -12.34 7.26 6.48
N GLY A 138 -11.15 6.95 6.99
CA GLY A 138 -10.85 6.89 8.41
C GLY A 138 -9.65 6.02 8.74
N TRP A 139 -9.56 5.65 10.01
CA TRP A 139 -8.48 4.82 10.56
C TRP A 139 -9.08 3.74 11.45
N GLU A 140 -8.51 2.55 11.40
CA GLU A 140 -8.86 1.45 12.30
C GLU A 140 -7.62 1.01 13.06
N SER A 141 -7.73 0.89 14.39
CA SER A 141 -6.63 0.36 15.21
C SER A 141 -6.35 -1.09 14.86
N THR A 142 -5.07 -1.45 14.71
CA THR A 142 -4.68 -2.84 14.45
C THR A 142 -4.74 -3.74 15.69
N GLN A 143 -5.10 -3.18 16.86
CA GLN A 143 -5.19 -3.86 18.16
C GLN A 143 -3.88 -4.54 18.56
N GLY A 144 -2.77 -3.97 18.12
CA GLY A 144 -1.41 -4.40 18.42
C GLY A 144 -0.43 -3.31 18.06
N LYS A 145 0.86 -3.62 18.10
CA LYS A 145 1.94 -2.66 17.84
C LYS A 145 2.72 -3.02 16.60
N THR A 146 3.13 -1.99 15.87
CA THR A 146 3.99 -2.10 14.69
C THR A 146 3.36 -3.00 13.62
N PRO A 147 2.22 -2.59 13.02
CA PRO A 147 1.60 -3.33 11.91
C PRO A 147 2.50 -3.27 10.66
N ARG A 148 3.54 -4.13 10.65
CA ARG A 148 4.54 -4.15 9.60
C ARG A 148 4.02 -4.67 8.28
N PHE A 149 3.00 -5.53 8.33
CA PHE A 149 2.35 -6.09 7.16
C PHE A 149 0.86 -6.26 7.41
N PHE A 150 0.08 -6.22 6.37
CA PHE A 150 -1.29 -6.70 6.36
C PHE A 150 -1.60 -7.30 4.98
N ALA A 151 -2.58 -8.17 4.92
CA ALA A 151 -3.05 -8.71 3.66
C ALA A 151 -4.58 -8.80 3.63
N ILE A 152 -5.15 -8.50 2.48
CA ILE A 152 -6.57 -8.77 2.18
C ILE A 152 -6.62 -10.14 1.53
N GLU A 153 -7.45 -11.05 2.06
CA GLU A 153 -7.57 -12.38 1.48
C GLU A 153 -8.27 -12.33 0.10
N PRO A 154 -8.11 -13.36 -0.75
CA PRO A 154 -8.53 -13.29 -2.15
C PRO A 154 -10.00 -12.95 -2.41
N SER A 155 -10.93 -13.28 -1.49
CA SER A 155 -12.35 -12.88 -1.64
C SER A 155 -12.59 -11.41 -1.32
N GLY A 156 -11.64 -10.74 -0.65
CA GLY A 156 -11.75 -9.36 -0.19
C GLY A 156 -12.61 -9.19 1.07
N THR A 157 -13.12 -10.28 1.66
CA THR A 157 -14.02 -10.23 2.83
C THR A 157 -13.28 -9.95 4.13
N PHE A 158 -12.03 -10.42 4.25
CA PHE A 158 -11.23 -10.27 5.46
C PHE A 158 -9.88 -9.63 5.17
N LEU A 159 -9.41 -8.86 6.16
CA LEU A 159 -8.08 -8.30 6.22
C LEU A 159 -7.40 -8.79 7.50
N TYR A 160 -6.11 -9.15 7.39
CA TYR A 160 -5.29 -9.65 8.49
C TYR A 160 -4.14 -8.68 8.72
N ALA A 161 -4.06 -8.10 9.91
CA ALA A 161 -2.97 -7.20 10.30
C ALA A 161 -1.92 -7.95 11.12
N ALA A 162 -0.68 -7.95 10.64
CA ALA A 162 0.47 -8.56 11.30
C ALA A 162 1.18 -7.51 12.16
N ASN A 163 0.96 -7.57 13.47
CA ASN A 163 1.51 -6.68 14.47
C ASN A 163 2.83 -7.22 14.99
N GLN A 164 3.94 -6.76 14.41
CA GLN A 164 5.28 -7.30 14.62
C GLN A 164 5.68 -7.30 16.12
N ASP A 165 5.51 -6.17 16.81
CA ASP A 165 5.98 -6.00 18.18
C ASP A 165 4.99 -6.49 19.24
N SER A 166 3.81 -6.93 18.84
CA SER A 166 2.80 -7.57 19.71
C SER A 166 2.72 -9.08 19.51
N ASP A 167 3.48 -9.65 18.57
CA ASP A 167 3.45 -11.08 18.23
C ASP A 167 2.02 -11.57 17.92
N THR A 168 1.25 -10.75 17.17
CA THR A 168 -0.15 -11.08 16.86
C THR A 168 -0.49 -10.85 15.40
N ILE A 169 -1.44 -11.65 14.91
CA ILE A 169 -2.21 -11.38 13.69
C ILE A 169 -3.65 -11.18 14.10
N VAL A 170 -4.21 -10.01 13.78
CA VAL A 170 -5.59 -9.61 14.10
C VAL A 170 -6.42 -9.62 12.82
N THR A 171 -7.62 -10.20 12.90
CA THR A 171 -8.53 -10.35 11.75
C THR A 171 -9.63 -9.30 11.78
N PHE A 172 -9.85 -8.66 10.66
CA PHE A 172 -10.91 -7.68 10.43
C PHE A 172 -11.83 -8.15 9.29
N ARG A 173 -13.12 -7.89 9.44
CA ARG A 173 -14.07 -7.96 8.32
C ARG A 173 -14.03 -6.63 7.57
N VAL A 174 -13.97 -6.71 6.24
CA VAL A 174 -14.04 -5.54 5.35
C VAL A 174 -15.50 -5.26 5.01
N ASP A 175 -15.99 -4.07 5.32
CA ASP A 175 -17.26 -3.58 4.79
C ASP A 175 -17.08 -3.18 3.32
N GLN A 176 -17.62 -3.96 2.43
CA GLN A 176 -17.46 -3.79 0.99
C GLN A 176 -18.13 -2.50 0.46
N ALA A 177 -19.07 -1.92 1.17
CA ALA A 177 -19.75 -0.69 0.76
C ALA A 177 -18.94 0.57 1.14
N THR A 178 -18.34 0.57 2.33
CA THR A 178 -17.69 1.75 2.93
C THR A 178 -16.17 1.63 3.03
N GLY A 179 -15.60 0.44 2.82
CA GLY A 179 -14.17 0.15 3.04
C GLY A 179 -13.76 0.04 4.50
N LYS A 180 -14.67 0.32 5.44
CA LYS A 180 -14.36 0.26 6.87
C LYS A 180 -14.03 -1.14 7.33
N LEU A 181 -13.18 -1.22 8.34
CA LEU A 181 -12.74 -2.46 8.96
C LEU A 181 -13.46 -2.65 10.29
N VAL A 182 -13.98 -3.86 10.52
CA VAL A 182 -14.63 -4.24 11.78
C VAL A 182 -13.85 -5.40 12.38
N PRO A 183 -13.31 -5.28 13.59
CA PRO A 183 -12.63 -6.37 14.27
C PRO A 183 -13.56 -7.58 14.44
N THR A 184 -13.05 -8.77 14.14
CA THR A 184 -13.81 -10.03 14.34
C THR A 184 -13.68 -10.59 15.74
N GLY A 185 -12.75 -10.07 16.53
CA GLY A 185 -12.35 -10.64 17.81
C GLY A 185 -11.34 -11.79 17.69
N GLN A 186 -11.02 -12.22 16.47
CA GLN A 186 -10.01 -13.26 16.25
C GLN A 186 -8.60 -12.70 16.29
N VAL A 187 -7.77 -13.23 17.18
CA VAL A 187 -6.36 -12.91 17.34
C VAL A 187 -5.55 -14.20 17.35
N VAL A 188 -4.55 -14.29 16.49
CA VAL A 188 -3.61 -15.41 16.41
C VAL A 188 -2.25 -14.97 16.94
N LYS A 189 -1.62 -15.78 17.78
CA LYS A 189 -0.23 -15.57 18.22
C LYS A 189 0.74 -16.06 17.14
N ALA A 190 1.65 -15.17 16.76
CA ALA A 190 2.71 -15.48 15.78
C ALA A 190 3.92 -14.61 16.10
N GLY A 191 5.09 -15.21 16.35
CA GLY A 191 6.30 -14.49 16.72
C GLY A 191 6.76 -13.53 15.61
N SER A 192 6.79 -12.24 15.93
CA SER A 192 7.26 -11.14 15.07
C SER A 192 6.77 -11.24 13.59
N PRO A 193 5.44 -11.33 13.34
CA PRO A 193 4.92 -11.57 12.00
C PRO A 193 5.19 -10.36 11.09
N CYS A 194 5.80 -10.62 9.94
CA CYS A 194 6.18 -9.57 8.98
C CYS A 194 5.65 -9.80 7.55
N THR A 195 4.98 -10.93 7.32
CA THR A 195 4.33 -11.24 6.03
C THR A 195 3.21 -12.27 6.22
N ILE A 196 2.20 -12.21 5.33
CA ILE A 196 1.10 -13.18 5.25
C ILE A 196 0.92 -13.53 3.78
N VAL A 197 0.86 -14.81 3.46
CA VAL A 197 0.65 -15.32 2.10
C VAL A 197 -0.53 -16.27 2.09
N PHE A 198 -1.46 -16.09 1.16
CA PHE A 198 -2.57 -17.00 0.90
C PHE A 198 -2.19 -17.98 -0.23
N ARG A 199 -2.69 -19.20 -0.12
CA ARG A 199 -2.56 -20.25 -1.14
C ARG A 199 -3.90 -20.58 -1.75
#